data_fbd87eadbe8069b9ad51d0e1c63e93dd
#
_entry.id   fbd87eadbe8069b9ad51d0e1c63e93dd
#
_cell.length_a   1.000
_cell.length_b   1.000
_cell.length_c   1.000
_cell.angle_alpha   90.00
_cell.angle_beta   90.00
_cell.angle_gamma   90.00
#
_symmetry.space_group_name_H-M   'P 1'
#
loop_
_entity.id
_entity.type
_entity.pdbx_description
1 polymer ?
#
loop_
_entity_poly.entity_id
_entity_poly.type
_entity_poly.pdbx_seq_one_letter_code
_entity_poly.pdbx_strand_id
1 'polypeptide(L)'
;EGRANTVRSRNARLAAIKAFFRFLEPRRPACLEQAMMIRSLPVKRTDAKLIDYLTKDEVRALLAAPDGRAPAGLRDRAMLHLAYAAGLRASELLAVRMDDFPRGSFANIRVLGKGRRERVLPLWKETQAAIRAWLAVRPNDVGPELFLNRDGRPLTRDGFAYRLRQHVAVAERATPSIADKHVTPHVLRHSCA
;
A
#
# COMPACT_ATOMS: atom_id res chain seq x y z
N GLU A 1 4.08 25.16 25.59
CA GLU A 1 4.63 23.77 25.60
C GLU A 1 4.79 23.29 24.18
N GLY A 2 6.05 23.26 23.71
CA GLY A 2 6.36 22.87 22.33
C GLY A 2 6.16 21.38 22.13
N ARG A 3 5.31 20.97 21.18
CA ARG A 3 5.23 19.57 20.74
C ARG A 3 6.61 19.10 20.33
N ALA A 4 7.16 18.11 21.03
CA ALA A 4 8.44 17.50 20.72
C ALA A 4 8.37 16.85 19.31
N ASN A 5 8.97 17.52 18.31
CA ASN A 5 9.03 16.99 16.95
C ASN A 5 10.03 15.85 16.87
N THR A 6 9.64 14.73 16.26
CA THR A 6 10.60 13.69 15.91
C THR A 6 11.64 14.24 14.92
N VAL A 7 12.83 13.67 14.91
CA VAL A 7 13.90 14.06 13.96
C VAL A 7 13.41 13.99 12.51
N ARG A 8 12.62 12.97 12.18
CA ARG A 8 12.03 12.81 10.84
C ARG A 8 11.04 13.91 10.50
N SER A 9 10.15 14.28 11.43
CA SER A 9 9.19 15.38 11.25
C SER A 9 9.90 16.75 11.12
N ARG A 10 10.96 16.97 11.91
CA ARG A 10 11.82 18.16 11.80
C ARG A 10 12.46 18.23 10.41
N ASN A 11 13.05 17.14 9.94
CA ASN A 11 13.72 17.09 8.64
C ASN A 11 12.74 17.33 7.48
N ALA A 12 11.54 16.75 7.56
CA ALA A 12 10.50 16.98 6.55
C ALA A 12 10.07 18.46 6.48
N ARG A 13 9.90 19.12 7.64
CA ARG A 13 9.60 20.57 7.70
C ARG A 13 10.76 21.40 7.16
N LEU A 14 12.00 21.05 7.52
CA LEU A 14 13.19 21.75 7.01
C LEU A 14 13.29 21.60 5.49
N ALA A 15 12.99 20.41 4.93
CA ALA A 15 12.99 20.20 3.49
C ALA A 15 11.95 21.08 2.78
N ALA A 16 10.74 21.21 3.34
CA ALA A 16 9.70 22.10 2.82
C ALA A 16 10.14 23.58 2.84
N ILE A 17 10.72 24.02 3.96
CA ILE A 17 11.23 25.40 4.10
C ILE A 17 12.36 25.67 3.07
N LYS A 18 13.33 24.74 2.94
CA LYS A 18 14.40 24.86 1.94
C LYS A 18 13.86 24.90 0.51
N ALA A 19 12.85 24.11 0.19
CA ALA A 19 12.21 24.12 -1.12
C ALA A 19 11.51 25.47 -1.40
N PHE A 20 10.84 26.05 -0.41
CA PHE A 20 10.22 27.35 -0.51
C PHE A 20 11.24 28.46 -0.76
N PHE A 21 12.34 28.49 -0.01
CA PHE A 21 13.39 29.51 -0.22
C PHE A 21 14.13 29.32 -1.56
N ARG A 22 14.31 28.10 -2.02
CA ARG A 22 14.82 27.84 -3.38
C ARG A 22 13.88 28.39 -4.46
N PHE A 23 12.57 28.35 -4.24
CA PHE A 23 11.59 28.95 -5.15
C PHE A 23 11.63 30.48 -5.11
N LEU A 24 11.91 31.09 -3.94
CA LEU A 24 11.97 32.55 -3.77
C LEU A 24 13.26 33.17 -4.35
N GLU A 25 14.40 32.49 -4.29
CA GLU A 25 15.71 33.03 -4.70
C GLU A 25 15.64 33.80 -6.04
N PRO A 26 15.15 33.24 -7.16
CA PRO A 26 15.09 33.95 -8.42
C PRO A 26 13.99 35.02 -8.51
N ARG A 27 13.02 35.01 -7.60
CA ARG A 27 11.82 35.88 -7.62
C ARG A 27 11.93 37.06 -6.69
N ARG A 28 12.76 36.96 -5.65
CA ARG A 28 12.93 37.97 -4.60
C ARG A 28 14.41 38.04 -4.18
N PRO A 29 15.26 38.76 -4.96
CA PRO A 29 16.69 38.88 -4.65
C PRO A 29 16.99 39.40 -3.24
N ALA A 30 16.11 40.24 -2.69
CA ALA A 30 16.23 40.75 -1.33
C ALA A 30 16.20 39.65 -0.24
N CYS A 31 15.74 38.44 -0.55
CA CYS A 31 15.71 37.29 0.37
C CYS A 31 16.91 36.35 0.19
N LEU A 32 17.88 36.67 -0.63
CA LEU A 32 18.98 35.76 -0.99
C LEU A 32 19.82 35.35 0.22
N GLU A 33 20.19 36.31 1.07
CA GLU A 33 20.96 36.04 2.30
C GLU A 33 20.22 35.07 3.22
N GLN A 34 18.94 35.31 3.47
CA GLN A 34 18.10 34.44 4.29
C GLN A 34 17.95 33.04 3.67
N ALA A 35 17.81 32.96 2.36
CA ALA A 35 17.74 31.70 1.61
C ALA A 35 19.03 30.90 1.77
N MET A 36 20.19 31.53 1.69
CA MET A 36 21.50 30.89 1.91
C MET A 36 21.64 30.39 3.34
N MET A 37 21.28 31.19 4.36
CA MET A 37 21.28 30.78 5.76
C MET A 37 20.38 29.56 6.03
N ILE A 38 19.19 29.55 5.49
CA ILE A 38 18.25 28.41 5.65
C ILE A 38 18.75 27.16 4.93
N ARG A 39 19.34 27.32 3.74
CA ARG A 39 19.89 26.19 2.99
C ARG A 39 21.09 25.54 3.68
N SER A 40 21.89 26.30 4.40
CA SER A 40 23.03 25.81 5.18
C SER A 40 22.64 24.97 6.41
N LEU A 41 21.39 25.08 6.91
CA LEU A 41 20.95 24.32 8.07
C LEU A 41 21.10 22.80 7.83
N PRO A 42 21.80 22.07 8.72
CA PRO A 42 22.04 20.65 8.52
C PRO A 42 20.76 19.82 8.77
N VAL A 43 20.63 18.78 7.98
CA VAL A 43 19.65 17.71 8.23
C VAL A 43 20.17 16.84 9.37
N LYS A 44 19.35 16.56 10.37
CA LYS A 44 19.71 15.64 11.46
C LYS A 44 19.75 14.20 10.93
N ARG A 45 20.74 13.44 11.37
CA ARG A 45 20.80 12.00 11.08
C ARG A 45 19.55 11.31 11.67
N THR A 46 18.94 10.43 10.87
CA THR A 46 17.87 9.55 11.30
C THR A 46 18.39 8.12 11.22
N ASP A 47 18.15 7.34 12.26
CA ASP A 47 18.42 5.91 12.18
C ASP A 47 17.55 5.33 11.06
N ALA A 48 18.19 4.64 10.12
CA ALA A 48 17.47 3.88 9.10
C ALA A 48 16.86 2.67 9.82
N LYS A 49 15.54 2.72 10.11
CA LYS A 49 14.83 1.49 10.47
C LYS A 49 14.99 0.51 9.31
N LEU A 50 15.53 -0.66 9.60
CA LEU A 50 15.45 -1.78 8.69
C LEU A 50 13.97 -1.95 8.32
N ILE A 51 13.69 -2.04 7.02
CA ILE A 51 12.34 -2.27 6.55
C ILE A 51 12.03 -3.73 6.84
N ASP A 52 11.01 -3.98 7.66
CA ASP A 52 10.52 -5.33 7.87
C ASP A 52 10.03 -5.90 6.53
N TYR A 53 10.34 -7.14 6.27
CA TYR A 53 9.79 -7.91 5.17
C TYR A 53 9.29 -9.27 5.71
N LEU A 54 8.29 -9.82 5.04
CA LEU A 54 7.73 -11.12 5.39
C LEU A 54 8.55 -12.23 4.70
N THR A 55 8.83 -13.29 5.45
CA THR A 55 9.37 -14.52 4.87
C THR A 55 8.32 -15.23 4.00
N LYS A 56 8.74 -16.20 3.20
CA LYS A 56 7.82 -16.98 2.35
C LYS A 56 6.73 -17.68 3.17
N ASP A 57 7.07 -18.18 4.35
CA ASP A 57 6.12 -18.90 5.20
C ASP A 57 5.14 -17.93 5.88
N GLU A 58 5.59 -16.76 6.31
CA GLU A 58 4.75 -15.70 6.83
C GLU A 58 3.77 -15.17 5.75
N VAL A 59 4.24 -15.01 4.50
CA VAL A 59 3.38 -14.64 3.38
C VAL A 59 2.34 -15.73 3.13
N ARG A 60 2.73 -17.01 3.10
CA ARG A 60 1.77 -18.13 2.92
C ARG A 60 0.72 -18.15 4.01
N ALA A 61 1.13 -18.01 5.28
CA ALA A 61 0.21 -17.95 6.40
C ALA A 61 -0.76 -16.78 6.28
N LEU A 62 -0.27 -15.58 5.91
CA LEU A 62 -1.08 -14.39 5.71
C LEU A 62 -2.09 -14.56 4.55
N LEU A 63 -1.67 -15.11 3.41
CA LEU A 63 -2.55 -15.35 2.27
C LEU A 63 -3.60 -16.44 2.53
N ALA A 64 -3.32 -17.37 3.43
CA ALA A 64 -4.26 -18.42 3.87
C ALA A 64 -5.20 -17.97 4.99
N ALA A 65 -4.89 -16.88 5.70
CA ALA A 65 -5.63 -16.44 6.89
C ALA A 65 -7.11 -16.04 6.64
N PRO A 66 -7.51 -15.46 5.48
CA PRO A 66 -8.91 -15.13 5.24
C PRO A 66 -9.81 -16.37 5.13
N ASP A 67 -10.97 -16.36 5.81
CA ASP A 67 -11.96 -17.44 5.76
C ASP A 67 -12.60 -17.52 4.36
N GLY A 68 -12.27 -18.58 3.62
CA GLY A 68 -12.80 -18.83 2.28
C GLY A 68 -14.29 -19.20 2.21
N ARG A 69 -14.99 -19.34 3.35
CA ARG A 69 -16.44 -19.65 3.42
C ARG A 69 -17.29 -18.39 3.43
N ALA A 70 -16.73 -17.28 3.86
CA ALA A 70 -17.43 -15.98 3.96
C ALA A 70 -17.11 -15.09 2.75
N PRO A 71 -18.11 -14.39 2.17
CA PRO A 71 -17.86 -13.45 1.06
C PRO A 71 -16.78 -12.41 1.36
N ALA A 72 -16.78 -11.86 2.59
CA ALA A 72 -15.75 -10.92 3.03
C ALA A 72 -14.35 -11.56 3.06
N GLY A 73 -14.27 -12.84 3.45
CA GLY A 73 -12.98 -13.55 3.44
C GLY A 73 -12.49 -13.87 2.03
N LEU A 74 -13.36 -14.24 1.10
CA LEU A 74 -13.02 -14.43 -0.31
C LEU A 74 -12.51 -13.11 -0.94
N ARG A 75 -13.17 -11.99 -0.65
CA ARG A 75 -12.70 -10.66 -1.05
C ARG A 75 -11.31 -10.37 -0.51
N ASP A 76 -11.11 -10.55 0.79
CA ASP A 76 -9.87 -10.23 1.46
C ASP A 76 -8.72 -11.12 0.96
N ARG A 77 -9.02 -12.40 0.70
CA ARG A 77 -8.06 -13.32 0.10
C ARG A 77 -7.62 -12.85 -1.29
N ALA A 78 -8.56 -12.50 -2.15
CA ALA A 78 -8.26 -11.96 -3.49
C ALA A 78 -7.43 -10.66 -3.39
N MET A 79 -7.78 -9.80 -2.44
CA MET A 79 -7.10 -8.52 -2.20
C MET A 79 -5.65 -8.72 -1.74
N LEU A 80 -5.40 -9.63 -0.78
CA LEU A 80 -4.05 -9.95 -0.29
C LEU A 80 -3.20 -10.61 -1.38
N HIS A 81 -3.77 -11.59 -2.12
CA HIS A 81 -3.09 -12.22 -3.25
C HIS A 81 -2.70 -11.22 -4.32
N LEU A 82 -3.61 -10.32 -4.71
CA LEU A 82 -3.32 -9.32 -5.74
C LEU A 82 -2.29 -8.29 -5.26
N ALA A 83 -2.41 -7.82 -4.00
CA ALA A 83 -1.46 -6.88 -3.41
C ALA A 83 -0.03 -7.44 -3.41
N TYR A 84 0.11 -8.72 -3.05
CA TYR A 84 1.41 -9.40 -3.02
C TYR A 84 1.91 -9.72 -4.43
N ALA A 85 1.13 -10.40 -5.27
CA ALA A 85 1.57 -10.84 -6.60
C ALA A 85 1.98 -9.70 -7.53
N ALA A 86 1.26 -8.58 -7.48
CA ALA A 86 1.51 -7.42 -8.34
C ALA A 86 2.29 -6.30 -7.63
N GLY A 87 2.66 -6.48 -6.37
CA GLY A 87 3.40 -5.49 -5.58
C GLY A 87 2.72 -4.12 -5.56
N LEU A 88 1.38 -4.08 -5.43
CA LEU A 88 0.61 -2.85 -5.55
C LEU A 88 0.73 -1.95 -4.31
N ARG A 89 0.73 -0.63 -4.54
CA ARG A 89 0.46 0.31 -3.44
C ARG A 89 -0.99 0.15 -2.98
N ALA A 90 -1.28 0.45 -1.72
CA ALA A 90 -2.66 0.38 -1.20
C ALA A 90 -3.65 1.19 -2.07
N SER A 91 -3.24 2.38 -2.55
CA SER A 91 -4.06 3.19 -3.44
C SER A 91 -4.26 2.59 -4.83
N GLU A 92 -3.25 1.92 -5.37
CA GLU A 92 -3.34 1.21 -6.66
C GLU A 92 -4.27 0.00 -6.52
N LEU A 93 -4.10 -0.80 -5.46
CA LEU A 93 -4.94 -1.96 -5.16
C LEU A 93 -6.43 -1.60 -5.06
N LEU A 94 -6.73 -0.54 -4.30
CA LEU A 94 -8.11 -0.12 -4.05
C LEU A 94 -8.76 0.60 -5.24
N ALA A 95 -7.96 1.09 -6.17
CA ALA A 95 -8.42 1.68 -7.42
C ALA A 95 -8.59 0.65 -8.56
N VAL A 96 -8.25 -0.63 -8.33
CA VAL A 96 -8.42 -1.68 -9.35
C VAL A 96 -9.88 -1.83 -9.72
N ARG A 97 -10.16 -1.84 -11.03
CA ARG A 97 -11.48 -1.99 -11.63
C ARG A 97 -11.56 -3.28 -12.43
N MET A 98 -12.79 -3.69 -12.73
CA MET A 98 -13.02 -4.87 -13.56
C MET A 98 -12.42 -4.71 -14.97
N ASP A 99 -12.44 -3.48 -15.50
CA ASP A 99 -11.87 -3.16 -16.82
C ASP A 99 -10.33 -3.17 -16.88
N ASP A 100 -9.66 -3.30 -15.73
CA ASP A 100 -8.20 -3.40 -15.67
C ASP A 100 -7.70 -4.81 -16.03
N PHE A 101 -8.61 -5.76 -16.20
CA PHE A 101 -8.31 -7.11 -16.68
C PHE A 101 -8.69 -7.24 -18.16
N PRO A 102 -7.85 -7.91 -18.99
CA PRO A 102 -8.24 -8.29 -20.35
C PRO A 102 -9.53 -9.12 -20.32
N ARG A 103 -10.42 -8.89 -21.30
CA ARG A 103 -11.70 -9.61 -21.36
C ARG A 103 -11.50 -11.14 -21.29
N GLY A 104 -12.19 -11.78 -20.35
CA GLY A 104 -12.16 -13.22 -20.17
C GLY A 104 -10.89 -13.78 -19.52
N SER A 105 -9.95 -12.95 -19.10
CA SER A 105 -8.67 -13.43 -18.56
C SER A 105 -8.24 -12.63 -17.32
N PHE A 106 -7.80 -13.35 -16.28
CA PHE A 106 -7.12 -12.76 -15.11
C PHE A 106 -5.61 -13.04 -15.11
N ALA A 107 -5.06 -13.41 -16.26
CA ALA A 107 -3.63 -13.71 -16.37
C ALA A 107 -2.75 -12.46 -16.19
N ASN A 108 -3.28 -11.31 -16.54
CA ASN A 108 -2.59 -10.03 -16.43
C ASN A 108 -3.53 -8.97 -15.84
N ILE A 109 -2.94 -7.97 -15.19
CA ILE A 109 -3.65 -6.77 -14.73
C ILE A 109 -2.94 -5.53 -15.27
N ARG A 110 -3.72 -4.56 -15.72
CA ARG A 110 -3.26 -3.22 -16.09
C ARG A 110 -3.35 -2.32 -14.86
N VAL A 111 -2.26 -1.64 -14.54
CA VAL A 111 -2.17 -0.77 -13.34
C VAL A 111 -1.69 0.61 -13.75
N LEU A 112 -2.43 1.63 -13.35
CA LEU A 112 -2.05 3.03 -13.52
C LEU A 112 -1.21 3.49 -12.32
N GLY A 113 0.07 3.73 -12.55
CA GLY A 113 1.02 4.16 -11.53
C GLY A 113 1.14 5.69 -11.38
N LYS A 114 2.07 6.13 -10.53
CA LYS A 114 2.40 7.55 -10.36
C LYS A 114 2.84 8.17 -11.69
N GLY A 115 2.32 9.35 -12.01
CA GLY A 115 2.61 10.06 -13.26
C GLY A 115 1.86 9.49 -14.46
N ARG A 116 0.73 8.80 -14.27
CA ARG A 116 -0.10 8.20 -15.32
C ARG A 116 0.62 7.16 -16.18
N ARG A 117 1.66 6.54 -15.65
CA ARG A 117 2.37 5.45 -16.35
C ARG A 117 1.60 4.14 -16.15
N GLU A 118 1.14 3.56 -17.25
CA GLU A 118 0.52 2.25 -17.26
C GLU A 118 1.59 1.16 -17.23
N ARG A 119 1.29 0.08 -16.53
CA ARG A 119 2.07 -1.16 -16.54
C ARG A 119 1.14 -2.35 -16.55
N VAL A 120 1.52 -3.37 -17.29
CA VAL A 120 0.82 -4.67 -17.30
C VAL A 120 1.66 -5.64 -16.47
N LEU A 121 1.02 -6.30 -15.52
CA LEU A 121 1.67 -7.22 -14.60
C LEU A 121 1.04 -8.60 -14.74
N PRO A 122 1.85 -9.67 -14.89
CA PRO A 122 1.34 -11.05 -14.91
C PRO A 122 0.88 -11.46 -13.51
N LEU A 123 -0.16 -12.27 -13.44
CA LEU A 123 -0.69 -12.81 -12.19
C LEU A 123 -0.54 -14.33 -12.12
N TRP A 124 -0.11 -14.81 -10.98
CA TRP A 124 0.01 -16.25 -10.71
C TRP A 124 -1.36 -16.93 -10.72
N LYS A 125 -1.37 -18.23 -10.97
CA LYS A 125 -2.61 -19.04 -11.03
C LYS A 125 -3.41 -18.96 -9.74
N GLU A 126 -2.76 -18.93 -8.59
CA GLU A 126 -3.37 -18.82 -7.26
C GLU A 126 -4.08 -17.46 -7.08
N THR A 127 -3.46 -16.40 -7.55
CA THR A 127 -4.06 -15.04 -7.54
C THR A 127 -5.29 -14.98 -8.45
N GLN A 128 -5.19 -15.54 -9.65
CA GLN A 128 -6.33 -15.64 -10.57
C GLN A 128 -7.49 -16.45 -9.96
N ALA A 129 -7.19 -17.57 -9.30
CA ALA A 129 -8.20 -18.39 -8.63
C ALA A 129 -8.88 -17.63 -7.48
N ALA A 130 -8.10 -16.90 -6.68
CA ALA A 130 -8.65 -16.07 -5.60
C ALA A 130 -9.56 -14.96 -6.13
N ILE A 131 -9.18 -14.30 -7.23
CA ILE A 131 -10.02 -13.26 -7.88
C ILE A 131 -11.32 -13.88 -8.41
N ARG A 132 -11.26 -15.04 -9.10
CA ARG A 132 -12.47 -15.73 -9.59
C ARG A 132 -13.40 -16.13 -8.46
N ALA A 133 -12.85 -16.65 -7.35
CA ALA A 133 -13.64 -17.03 -6.18
C ALA A 133 -14.36 -15.83 -5.56
N TRP A 134 -13.70 -14.67 -5.49
CA TRP A 134 -14.34 -13.42 -5.06
C TRP A 134 -15.44 -12.99 -6.01
N LEU A 135 -15.18 -13.00 -7.31
CA LEU A 135 -16.16 -12.55 -8.33
C LEU A 135 -17.40 -13.42 -8.37
N ALA A 136 -17.30 -14.69 -8.01
CA ALA A 136 -18.45 -15.59 -7.93
C ALA A 136 -19.47 -15.20 -6.85
N VAL A 137 -19.06 -14.43 -5.85
CA VAL A 137 -19.90 -13.98 -4.72
C VAL A 137 -20.03 -12.46 -4.63
N ARG A 138 -19.31 -11.72 -5.48
CA ARG A 138 -19.39 -10.28 -5.53
C ARG A 138 -20.75 -9.85 -6.06
N PRO A 139 -21.45 -8.88 -5.43
CA PRO A 139 -22.70 -8.35 -5.97
C PRO A 139 -22.53 -7.79 -7.40
N ASN A 140 -23.50 -8.04 -8.27
CA ASN A 140 -23.42 -7.64 -9.69
C ASN A 140 -23.77 -6.16 -9.90
N ASP A 141 -24.74 -5.64 -9.14
CA ASP A 141 -25.31 -4.28 -9.35
C ASP A 141 -24.59 -3.23 -8.48
N VAL A 142 -23.25 -3.28 -8.47
CA VAL A 142 -22.41 -2.38 -7.68
C VAL A 142 -21.35 -1.75 -8.57
N GLY A 143 -20.64 -0.74 -8.05
CA GLY A 143 -19.60 -0.01 -8.80
C GLY A 143 -18.57 -0.89 -9.49
N PRO A 144 -17.82 -0.33 -10.44
CA PRO A 144 -16.83 -1.05 -11.26
C PRO A 144 -15.57 -1.46 -10.50
N GLU A 145 -15.38 -0.98 -9.27
CA GLU A 145 -14.22 -1.28 -8.46
C GLU A 145 -14.22 -2.75 -8.06
N LEU A 146 -13.05 -3.40 -8.11
CA LEU A 146 -12.91 -4.82 -7.79
C LEU A 146 -13.25 -5.10 -6.32
N PHE A 147 -12.78 -4.25 -5.40
CA PHE A 147 -12.90 -4.47 -3.95
C PHE A 147 -13.86 -3.49 -3.29
N LEU A 148 -14.97 -4.02 -2.83
CA LEU A 148 -16.06 -3.27 -2.19
C LEU A 148 -16.20 -3.67 -0.72
N ASN A 149 -16.71 -2.74 0.09
CA ASN A 149 -17.15 -3.04 1.45
C ASN A 149 -18.52 -3.75 1.44
N ARG A 150 -19.05 -4.08 2.62
CA ARG A 150 -20.36 -4.74 2.75
C ARG A 150 -21.54 -3.91 2.21
N ASP A 151 -21.35 -2.58 2.12
CA ASP A 151 -22.38 -1.64 1.66
C ASP A 151 -22.27 -1.37 0.14
N GLY A 152 -21.46 -2.14 -0.59
CA GLY A 152 -21.23 -1.99 -2.03
C GLY A 152 -20.40 -0.77 -2.42
N ARG A 153 -19.75 -0.11 -1.47
CA ARG A 153 -18.88 1.06 -1.71
C ARG A 153 -17.42 0.65 -1.81
N PRO A 154 -16.57 1.41 -2.52
CA PRO A 154 -15.14 1.16 -2.58
C PRO A 154 -14.51 1.07 -1.19
N LEU A 155 -13.60 0.13 -1.01
CA LEU A 155 -12.87 -0.03 0.24
C LEU A 155 -11.89 1.14 0.43
N THR A 156 -11.76 1.64 1.66
CA THR A 156 -10.81 2.72 2.00
C THR A 156 -9.43 2.16 2.36
N ARG A 157 -8.39 3.02 2.37
CA ARG A 157 -7.04 2.62 2.82
C ARG A 157 -7.04 2.15 4.27
N ASP A 158 -7.77 2.83 5.13
CA ASP A 158 -7.89 2.45 6.54
C ASP A 158 -8.65 1.13 6.69
N GLY A 159 -9.69 0.92 5.87
CA GLY A 159 -10.41 -0.34 5.77
C GLY A 159 -9.48 -1.49 5.36
N PHE A 160 -8.64 -1.31 4.34
CA PHE A 160 -7.66 -2.31 3.95
C PHE A 160 -6.62 -2.56 5.05
N ALA A 161 -6.05 -1.50 5.64
CA ALA A 161 -5.07 -1.63 6.72
C ALA A 161 -5.68 -2.34 7.95
N TYR A 162 -6.95 -2.07 8.28
CA TYR A 162 -7.67 -2.77 9.33
C TYR A 162 -7.83 -4.26 9.02
N ARG A 163 -8.29 -4.61 7.81
CA ARG A 163 -8.44 -6.02 7.39
C ARG A 163 -7.12 -6.76 7.39
N LEU A 164 -6.06 -6.13 6.89
CA LEU A 164 -4.71 -6.69 6.91
C LEU A 164 -4.29 -7.05 8.36
N ARG A 165 -4.48 -6.14 9.33
CA ARG A 165 -4.16 -6.41 10.75
C ARG A 165 -4.94 -7.60 11.31
N GLN A 166 -6.24 -7.72 10.97
CA GLN A 166 -7.05 -8.87 11.41
C GLN A 166 -6.49 -10.19 10.86
N HIS A 167 -6.08 -10.21 9.59
CA HIS A 167 -5.50 -11.41 8.97
C HIS A 167 -4.08 -11.71 9.47
N VAL A 168 -3.30 -10.70 9.83
CA VAL A 168 -2.00 -10.89 10.51
C VAL A 168 -2.20 -11.60 11.84
N ALA A 169 -3.16 -11.17 12.66
CA ALA A 169 -3.47 -11.82 13.95
C ALA A 169 -3.95 -13.28 13.78
N VAL A 170 -4.59 -13.62 12.67
CA VAL A 170 -4.94 -15.02 12.35
C VAL A 170 -3.70 -15.80 11.90
N ALA A 171 -2.86 -15.21 11.03
CA ALA A 171 -1.65 -15.84 10.52
C ALA A 171 -0.62 -16.11 11.62
N GLU A 172 -0.57 -15.27 12.66
CA GLU A 172 0.29 -15.41 13.84
C GLU A 172 0.10 -16.76 14.54
N ARG A 173 -1.11 -17.30 14.54
CA ARG A 173 -1.39 -18.62 15.14
C ARG A 173 -0.68 -19.76 14.42
N ALA A 174 -0.48 -19.63 13.10
CA ALA A 174 0.23 -20.62 12.28
C ALA A 174 1.72 -20.33 12.17
N THR A 175 2.12 -19.05 12.25
CA THR A 175 3.49 -18.59 12.06
C THR A 175 3.79 -17.47 13.06
N PRO A 176 4.18 -17.81 14.31
CA PRO A 176 4.36 -16.83 15.39
C PRO A 176 5.37 -15.72 15.10
N SER A 177 6.37 -15.98 14.25
CA SER A 177 7.40 -14.98 13.89
C SER A 177 6.83 -13.72 13.23
N ILE A 178 5.60 -13.77 12.69
CA ILE A 178 4.96 -12.59 12.09
C ILE A 178 4.54 -11.55 13.15
N ALA A 179 4.38 -11.96 14.41
CA ALA A 179 4.03 -11.09 15.53
C ALA A 179 5.11 -10.04 15.83
N ASP A 180 6.38 -10.39 15.60
CA ASP A 180 7.52 -9.49 15.83
C ASP A 180 7.62 -8.37 14.77
N LYS A 181 6.76 -8.41 13.74
CA LYS A 181 6.79 -7.50 12.60
C LYS A 181 5.60 -6.55 12.55
N HIS A 182 5.87 -5.29 12.27
CA HIS A 182 4.79 -4.33 12.03
C HIS A 182 4.29 -4.43 10.59
N VAL A 183 3.41 -5.42 10.33
CA VAL A 183 2.90 -5.70 8.98
C VAL A 183 1.92 -4.61 8.53
N THR A 184 2.33 -3.85 7.54
CA THR A 184 1.53 -2.81 6.88
C THR A 184 1.35 -3.12 5.39
N PRO A 185 0.44 -2.45 4.67
CA PRO A 185 0.36 -2.57 3.21
C PRO A 185 1.70 -2.30 2.50
N HIS A 186 2.55 -1.48 3.10
CA HIS A 186 3.87 -1.15 2.57
C HIS A 186 4.86 -2.31 2.77
N VAL A 187 4.85 -2.93 3.95
CA VAL A 187 5.64 -4.14 4.26
C VAL A 187 5.24 -5.29 3.34
N LEU A 188 3.93 -5.54 3.16
CA LEU A 188 3.44 -6.57 2.24
C LEU A 188 3.96 -6.35 0.81
N ARG A 189 3.94 -5.11 0.34
CA ARG A 189 4.51 -4.76 -0.97
C ARG A 189 6.02 -4.98 -1.04
N HIS A 190 6.79 -4.63 0.01
CA HIS A 190 8.24 -4.85 0.04
C HIS A 190 8.62 -6.33 0.08
N SER A 191 7.70 -7.18 0.54
CA SER A 191 7.92 -8.64 0.63
C SER A 191 7.71 -9.36 -0.70
N CYS A 192 7.23 -8.69 -1.75
CA CYS A 192 7.01 -9.30 -3.08
C CYS A 192 8.24 -9.21 -4.01
N ALA A 193 9.34 -8.67 -3.54
CA ALA A 193 10.60 -8.51 -4.30
C ALA A 193 11.42 -9.81 -4.29
#